data_8ccfa467f2e6e079206dd8105574a278
#
_entry.id   8ccfa467f2e6e079206dd8105574a278
#
_cell.length_a   1.000
_cell.length_b   1.000
_cell.length_c   1.000
_cell.angle_alpha   90.00
_cell.angle_beta   90.00
_cell.angle_gamma   90.00
#
_symmetry.space_group_name_H-M   'P 1'
#
loop_
_entity.id
_entity.type
_entity.pdbx_description
1 polymer ?
#
loop_
_entity_poly.entity_id
_entity_poly.type
_entity_poly.pdbx_seq_one_letter_code
_entity_poly.pdbx_strand_id
1 'polypeptide(L)'
;DVFIFEDELRPVYPYNYSIINRQGIKFQASTADAFATVKQYKLEIDTTKLFNSPLKAERTVSSKGGVIEFDPGVTFVDSTVYYWRTALVPASGSPNWNYASFTYLANHADGFGQSHYYQHKESSVNKLLLQPGSKWEFDSAFQNIFVRNAVYPEGGTQQAGYTVAVNGSQYIGGGCNF
;
A
#
# COMPACT_ATOMS: atom_id res chain seq x y z
N ASP A 1 -33.17 8.95 12.65
CA ASP A 1 -31.99 8.51 11.91
C ASP A 1 -31.91 6.99 12.01
N VAL A 2 -32.00 6.30 10.89
CA VAL A 2 -31.83 4.84 10.83
C VAL A 2 -30.36 4.58 10.50
N PHE A 3 -29.60 4.07 11.47
CA PHE A 3 -28.24 3.57 11.22
C PHE A 3 -28.35 2.17 10.66
N ILE A 4 -28.07 1.99 9.38
CA ILE A 4 -27.93 0.66 8.78
C ILE A 4 -26.52 0.19 9.10
N PHE A 5 -26.38 -0.73 10.04
CA PHE A 5 -25.12 -1.45 10.25
C PHE A 5 -25.05 -2.54 9.18
N GLU A 6 -24.22 -2.35 8.19
CA GLU A 6 -23.86 -3.44 7.29
C GLU A 6 -23.02 -4.44 8.07
N ASP A 7 -23.35 -5.74 7.94
CA ASP A 7 -22.56 -6.86 8.48
C ASP A 7 -21.25 -6.98 7.67
N GLU A 8 -20.33 -6.05 7.90
CA GLU A 8 -19.03 -6.05 7.27
C GLU A 8 -18.00 -6.77 8.12
N LEU A 9 -17.12 -7.52 7.47
CA LEU A 9 -15.92 -8.08 8.09
C LEU A 9 -14.70 -7.26 7.67
N ARG A 10 -14.17 -6.45 8.58
CA ARG A 10 -13.06 -5.54 8.29
C ARG A 10 -11.72 -6.15 8.68
N PRO A 11 -10.72 -6.16 7.77
CA PRO A 11 -9.34 -6.52 8.07
C PRO A 11 -8.78 -5.69 9.23
N VAL A 12 -8.15 -6.36 10.21
CA VAL A 12 -7.52 -5.71 11.37
C VAL A 12 -6.02 -5.97 11.38
N TYR A 13 -5.58 -7.23 11.24
CA TYR A 13 -4.18 -7.59 11.26
C TYR A 13 -3.92 -8.74 10.27
N PRO A 14 -2.85 -8.69 9.46
CA PRO A 14 -1.84 -7.61 9.32
C PRO A 14 -2.47 -6.28 8.91
N TYR A 15 -1.94 -5.18 9.46
CA TYR A 15 -2.43 -3.85 9.10
C TYR A 15 -2.24 -3.57 7.61
N ASN A 16 -3.18 -2.84 7.04
CA ASN A 16 -3.05 -2.43 5.65
C ASN A 16 -1.76 -1.62 5.44
N TYR A 17 -0.98 -2.00 4.43
CA TYR A 17 0.34 -1.46 4.10
C TYR A 17 1.44 -1.71 5.14
N SER A 18 1.28 -2.67 6.03
CA SER A 18 2.31 -3.02 6.99
C SER A 18 3.47 -3.80 6.37
N ILE A 19 4.59 -3.79 7.06
CA ILE A 19 5.72 -4.69 6.87
C ILE A 19 5.65 -5.75 7.95
N ILE A 20 5.67 -7.01 7.54
CA ILE A 20 5.70 -8.18 8.42
C ILE A 20 7.03 -8.91 8.22
N ASN A 21 7.71 -9.27 9.30
CA ASN A 21 9.02 -9.94 9.25
C ASN A 21 9.01 -11.37 9.80
N ARG A 22 7.85 -11.90 10.18
CA ARG A 22 7.72 -13.23 10.79
C ARG A 22 6.71 -14.09 10.07
N GLN A 23 6.97 -15.39 10.08
CA GLN A 23 6.07 -16.42 9.55
C GLN A 23 4.98 -16.80 10.57
N GLY A 24 3.96 -17.53 10.11
CA GLY A 24 2.96 -18.16 10.98
C GLY A 24 2.06 -17.18 11.71
N ILE A 25 1.93 -15.94 11.23
CA ILE A 25 1.01 -14.97 11.81
C ILE A 25 -0.44 -15.38 11.59
N LYS A 26 -1.29 -15.07 12.56
CA LYS A 26 -2.73 -15.19 12.44
C LYS A 26 -3.31 -13.91 11.88
N PHE A 27 -4.26 -14.04 10.97
CA PHE A 27 -4.97 -12.90 10.41
C PHE A 27 -6.20 -12.62 11.25
N GLN A 28 -6.43 -11.36 11.53
CA GLN A 28 -7.55 -10.91 12.34
C GLN A 28 -8.44 -9.97 11.55
N ALA A 29 -9.74 -10.17 11.68
CA ALA A 29 -10.75 -9.28 11.15
C ALA A 29 -11.85 -9.06 12.19
N SER A 30 -12.53 -7.92 12.13
CA SER A 30 -13.56 -7.56 13.08
C SER A 30 -14.91 -7.36 12.43
N THR A 31 -15.97 -7.75 13.13
CA THR A 31 -17.35 -7.42 12.77
C THR A 31 -17.88 -6.30 13.66
N ALA A 32 -18.92 -5.59 13.22
CA ALA A 32 -19.60 -4.58 14.02
C ALA A 32 -20.40 -5.21 15.18
N ASP A 33 -20.95 -6.42 14.98
CA ASP A 33 -21.73 -7.14 15.98
C ASP A 33 -20.93 -8.33 16.52
N ALA A 34 -20.56 -8.26 17.80
CA ALA A 34 -19.83 -9.31 18.50
C ALA A 34 -20.74 -10.42 19.06
N PHE A 35 -22.07 -10.26 19.01
CA PHE A 35 -23.04 -11.14 19.64
C PHE A 35 -24.09 -11.70 18.66
N ALA A 36 -23.79 -11.62 17.37
CA ALA A 36 -24.66 -12.14 16.32
C ALA A 36 -24.83 -13.67 16.44
N THR A 37 -25.77 -14.21 15.67
CA THR A 37 -25.84 -15.65 15.42
C THR A 37 -24.58 -16.13 14.72
N VAL A 38 -24.23 -17.41 14.85
CA VAL A 38 -23.08 -17.99 14.18
C VAL A 38 -23.23 -17.82 12.67
N LYS A 39 -22.25 -17.17 12.05
CA LYS A 39 -22.12 -16.93 10.63
C LYS A 39 -20.81 -17.51 10.11
N GLN A 40 -20.70 -17.67 8.81
CA GLN A 40 -19.44 -18.07 8.16
C GLN A 40 -18.74 -16.83 7.60
N TYR A 41 -17.44 -16.78 7.88
CA TYR A 41 -16.56 -15.70 7.44
C TYR A 41 -15.44 -16.28 6.59
N LYS A 42 -15.11 -15.61 5.51
CA LYS A 42 -14.11 -16.05 4.55
C LYS A 42 -12.95 -15.07 4.48
N LEU A 43 -11.74 -15.64 4.44
CA LEU A 43 -10.50 -14.96 4.11
C LEU A 43 -9.96 -15.51 2.80
N GLU A 44 -9.47 -14.63 1.95
CA GLU A 44 -8.63 -14.97 0.81
C GLU A 44 -7.32 -14.19 0.87
N ILE A 45 -6.22 -14.85 0.51
CA ILE A 45 -4.88 -14.26 0.41
C ILE A 45 -4.22 -14.68 -0.90
N ASP A 46 -3.53 -13.75 -1.54
CA ASP A 46 -2.83 -13.96 -2.79
C ASP A 46 -1.64 -13.01 -2.93
N THR A 47 -0.76 -13.27 -3.85
CA THR A 47 0.33 -12.39 -4.27
C THR A 47 -0.09 -11.41 -5.36
N THR A 48 -1.33 -11.50 -5.85
CA THR A 48 -1.91 -10.58 -6.83
C THR A 48 -3.18 -9.92 -6.30
N LYS A 49 -3.38 -8.66 -6.64
CA LYS A 49 -4.60 -7.92 -6.29
C LYS A 49 -5.88 -8.53 -6.90
N LEU A 50 -5.74 -9.33 -7.96
CA LEU A 50 -6.87 -9.94 -8.65
C LEU A 50 -7.32 -11.26 -8.01
N PHE A 51 -6.59 -11.79 -7.04
CA PHE A 51 -6.88 -13.07 -6.37
C PHE A 51 -7.06 -14.23 -7.36
N ASN A 52 -6.21 -14.29 -8.37
CA ASN A 52 -6.27 -15.26 -9.46
C ASN A 52 -4.95 -16.00 -9.70
N SER A 53 -3.95 -15.87 -8.80
CA SER A 53 -2.69 -16.60 -8.94
C SER A 53 -2.83 -18.05 -8.45
N PRO A 54 -1.91 -18.94 -8.86
CA PRO A 54 -1.83 -20.31 -8.32
C PRO A 54 -1.51 -20.36 -6.82
N LEU A 55 -1.03 -19.26 -6.24
CA LEU A 55 -0.68 -19.15 -4.82
C LEU A 55 -1.84 -18.69 -3.94
N LYS A 56 -2.99 -18.43 -4.53
CA LYS A 56 -4.19 -18.05 -3.80
C LYS A 56 -4.55 -19.10 -2.75
N ALA A 57 -4.72 -18.67 -1.52
CA ALA A 57 -5.23 -19.49 -0.43
C ALA A 57 -6.53 -18.91 0.13
N GLU A 58 -7.40 -19.80 0.61
CA GLU A 58 -8.71 -19.45 1.16
C GLU A 58 -8.91 -20.12 2.52
N ARG A 59 -9.60 -19.45 3.43
CA ARG A 59 -10.02 -20.01 4.72
C ARG A 59 -11.42 -19.55 5.06
N THR A 60 -12.18 -20.46 5.66
CA THR A 60 -13.54 -20.17 6.16
C THR A 60 -13.60 -20.55 7.63
N VAL A 61 -14.16 -19.67 8.44
CA VAL A 61 -14.33 -19.85 9.88
C VAL A 61 -15.77 -19.54 10.26
N SER A 62 -16.34 -20.34 11.16
CA SER A 62 -17.66 -20.08 11.76
C SER A 62 -17.50 -19.39 13.10
N SER A 63 -18.14 -18.23 13.29
CA SER A 63 -18.06 -17.45 14.53
C SER A 63 -19.33 -16.66 14.79
N LYS A 64 -19.51 -16.22 16.03
CA LYS A 64 -20.58 -15.29 16.43
C LYS A 64 -20.25 -13.82 16.12
N GLY A 65 -19.09 -13.54 15.56
CA GLY A 65 -18.63 -12.17 15.32
C GLY A 65 -17.59 -11.71 16.36
N GLY A 66 -17.38 -10.40 16.46
CA GLY A 66 -16.28 -9.81 17.21
C GLY A 66 -14.98 -9.84 16.44
N VAL A 67 -13.90 -10.26 17.08
CA VAL A 67 -12.61 -10.48 16.42
C VAL A 67 -12.55 -11.93 15.93
N ILE A 68 -12.38 -12.08 14.64
CA ILE A 68 -12.30 -13.39 13.98
C ILE A 68 -10.86 -13.63 13.56
N GLU A 69 -10.33 -14.77 13.96
CA GLU A 69 -8.96 -15.17 13.66
C GLU A 69 -8.94 -16.23 12.57
N PHE A 70 -8.06 -16.05 11.59
CA PHE A 70 -7.82 -17.00 10.52
C PHE A 70 -6.37 -17.45 10.54
N ASP A 71 -6.15 -18.72 10.32
CA ASP A 71 -4.84 -19.25 9.96
C ASP A 71 -4.73 -19.34 8.44
N PRO A 72 -3.95 -18.47 7.78
CA PRO A 72 -3.85 -18.50 6.32
C PRO A 72 -3.19 -19.79 5.80
N GLY A 73 -2.33 -20.42 6.61
CA GLY A 73 -1.58 -21.62 6.23
C GLY A 73 -0.65 -21.37 5.03
N VAL A 74 -0.13 -20.15 4.91
CA VAL A 74 0.76 -19.73 3.82
C VAL A 74 2.15 -19.48 4.38
N THR A 75 3.16 -19.98 3.69
CA THR A 75 4.56 -19.60 3.94
C THR A 75 4.89 -18.38 3.09
N PHE A 76 5.28 -17.28 3.74
CA PHE A 76 5.58 -16.04 3.06
C PHE A 76 6.97 -16.08 2.43
N VAL A 77 7.07 -15.55 1.21
CA VAL A 77 8.33 -15.38 0.48
C VAL A 77 8.86 -13.97 0.72
N ASP A 78 10.17 -13.87 0.99
CA ASP A 78 10.81 -12.58 1.23
C ASP A 78 10.62 -11.59 0.07
N SER A 79 10.56 -10.30 0.40
CA SER A 79 10.38 -9.21 -0.57
C SER A 79 9.12 -9.34 -1.43
N THR A 80 8.07 -9.95 -0.89
CA THR A 80 6.81 -10.20 -1.59
C THR A 80 5.65 -9.43 -0.95
N VAL A 81 4.81 -8.86 -1.80
CA VAL A 81 3.55 -8.23 -1.41
C VAL A 81 2.45 -9.27 -1.40
N TYR A 82 1.69 -9.30 -0.33
CA TYR A 82 0.51 -10.12 -0.16
C TYR A 82 -0.73 -9.25 -0.07
N TYR A 83 -1.73 -9.62 -0.85
CA TYR A 83 -3.08 -9.04 -0.81
C TYR A 83 -3.97 -10.01 -0.08
N TRP A 84 -4.80 -9.51 0.78
CA TRP A 84 -5.79 -10.32 1.46
C TRP A 84 -7.11 -9.57 1.57
N ARG A 85 -8.16 -10.33 1.64
CA ARG A 85 -9.51 -9.80 1.78
C ARG A 85 -10.36 -10.69 2.63
N THR A 86 -11.32 -10.08 3.28
CA THR A 86 -12.27 -10.78 4.15
C THR A 86 -13.69 -10.39 3.82
N ALA A 87 -14.60 -11.33 4.01
CA ALA A 87 -16.02 -11.09 3.84
C ALA A 87 -16.84 -12.03 4.71
N LEU A 88 -18.07 -11.62 5.01
CA LEU A 88 -19.12 -12.52 5.42
C LEU A 88 -19.50 -13.40 4.23
N VAL A 89 -19.67 -14.70 4.45
CA VAL A 89 -20.22 -15.59 3.43
C VAL A 89 -21.72 -15.35 3.33
N PRO A 90 -22.24 -14.78 2.24
CA PRO A 90 -23.66 -14.49 2.12
C PRO A 90 -24.47 -15.77 1.89
N ALA A 91 -25.72 -15.76 2.27
CA ALA A 91 -26.65 -16.84 1.94
C ALA A 91 -26.93 -16.99 0.44
N SER A 92 -26.80 -15.89 -0.31
CA SER A 92 -26.92 -15.83 -1.77
C SER A 92 -26.14 -14.65 -2.32
N GLY A 93 -25.70 -14.75 -3.58
CA GLY A 93 -24.95 -13.69 -4.25
C GLY A 93 -23.45 -13.74 -3.96
N SER A 94 -22.76 -12.65 -4.28
CA SER A 94 -21.31 -12.53 -4.10
C SER A 94 -20.96 -11.90 -2.75
N PRO A 95 -19.87 -12.31 -2.11
CA PRO A 95 -19.42 -11.69 -0.88
C PRO A 95 -19.03 -10.20 -1.08
N ASN A 96 -19.36 -9.37 -0.08
CA ASN A 96 -18.86 -8.00 -0.02
C ASN A 96 -17.45 -8.03 0.60
N TRP A 97 -16.42 -7.78 -0.22
CA TRP A 97 -15.03 -7.92 0.16
C TRP A 97 -14.43 -6.64 0.71
N ASN A 98 -13.80 -6.75 1.87
CA ASN A 98 -12.91 -5.74 2.42
C ASN A 98 -11.45 -6.14 2.24
N TYR A 99 -10.63 -5.24 1.74
CA TYR A 99 -9.28 -5.51 1.26
C TYR A 99 -8.22 -4.91 2.17
N ALA A 100 -7.09 -5.60 2.27
CA ALA A 100 -5.86 -5.09 2.83
C ALA A 100 -4.66 -5.74 2.13
N SER A 101 -3.48 -5.22 2.41
CA SER A 101 -2.24 -5.74 1.86
C SER A 101 -1.09 -5.50 2.82
N PHE A 102 -0.05 -6.32 2.75
CA PHE A 102 1.19 -6.14 3.49
C PHE A 102 2.37 -6.63 2.66
N THR A 103 3.57 -6.24 3.06
CA THR A 103 4.81 -6.74 2.48
C THR A 103 5.52 -7.62 3.48
N TYR A 104 5.95 -8.81 3.06
CA TYR A 104 6.79 -9.65 3.89
C TYR A 104 8.28 -9.36 3.61
N LEU A 105 9.02 -8.97 4.64
CA LEU A 105 10.45 -8.67 4.60
C LEU A 105 11.14 -9.35 5.79
N ALA A 106 11.77 -10.50 5.57
CA ALA A 106 12.29 -11.37 6.62
C ALA A 106 13.35 -10.72 7.52
N ASN A 107 14.14 -9.79 7.00
CA ASN A 107 15.27 -9.17 7.70
C ASN A 107 15.03 -7.69 8.09
N HIS A 108 13.78 -7.28 8.14
CA HIS A 108 13.41 -5.91 8.52
C HIS A 108 12.63 -5.89 9.83
N ALA A 109 12.56 -4.72 10.47
CA ALA A 109 11.63 -4.53 11.58
C ALA A 109 10.19 -4.48 11.06
N ASP A 110 9.24 -4.87 11.90
CA ASP A 110 7.82 -4.62 11.65
C ASP A 110 7.58 -3.11 11.51
N GLY A 111 6.67 -2.70 10.63
CA GLY A 111 6.39 -1.30 10.38
C GLY A 111 5.37 -1.09 9.27
N PHE A 112 5.41 0.09 8.67
CA PHE A 112 4.59 0.41 7.52
C PHE A 112 5.46 0.65 6.29
N GLY A 113 5.09 0.00 5.17
CA GLY A 113 5.77 0.18 3.90
C GLY A 113 5.39 1.50 3.24
N GLN A 114 6.38 2.35 2.96
CA GLN A 114 6.19 3.55 2.15
C GLN A 114 6.39 3.31 0.64
N SER A 115 6.95 2.17 0.29
CA SER A 115 7.34 1.83 -1.09
C SER A 115 6.54 0.68 -1.70
N HIS A 116 5.40 0.35 -1.14
CA HIS A 116 4.54 -0.68 -1.68
C HIS A 116 3.97 -0.23 -3.03
N TYR A 117 4.18 -0.99 -4.09
CA TYR A 117 3.77 -0.64 -5.45
C TYR A 117 2.32 -0.16 -5.54
N TYR A 118 1.40 -0.83 -4.86
CA TYR A 118 -0.02 -0.52 -4.92
C TYR A 118 -0.46 0.59 -3.96
N GLN A 119 0.31 0.87 -2.94
CA GLN A 119 0.08 2.00 -2.03
C GLN A 119 0.06 3.34 -2.77
N HIS A 120 0.89 3.45 -3.82
CA HIS A 120 1.05 4.66 -4.61
C HIS A 120 0.23 4.67 -5.91
N LYS A 121 -0.52 3.61 -6.21
CA LYS A 121 -1.22 3.48 -7.48
C LYS A 121 -2.33 4.51 -7.69
N GLU A 122 -2.89 5.01 -6.60
CA GLU A 122 -3.92 6.06 -6.58
C GLU A 122 -3.32 7.46 -6.30
N SER A 123 -2.01 7.53 -6.06
CA SER A 123 -1.32 8.80 -5.84
C SER A 123 -1.10 9.52 -7.16
N SER A 124 -1.33 10.83 -7.15
CA SER A 124 -0.92 11.69 -8.27
C SER A 124 0.57 11.95 -8.16
N VAL A 125 1.34 11.49 -9.13
CA VAL A 125 2.79 11.72 -9.18
C VAL A 125 3.14 12.57 -10.39
N ASN A 126 4.16 13.42 -10.24
CA ASN A 126 4.66 14.27 -11.33
C ASN A 126 6.14 13.97 -11.54
N LYS A 127 6.54 13.78 -12.79
CA LYS A 127 7.92 13.49 -13.19
C LYS A 127 8.52 12.20 -12.63
N LEU A 128 7.68 11.34 -12.08
CA LEU A 128 8.03 10.01 -11.61
C LEU A 128 7.13 8.99 -12.27
N LEU A 129 7.70 7.84 -12.60
CA LEU A 129 6.99 6.68 -13.13
C LEU A 129 7.12 5.54 -12.13
N LEU A 130 5.99 4.92 -11.80
CA LEU A 130 5.97 3.72 -10.99
C LEU A 130 5.97 2.51 -11.93
N GLN A 131 7.12 1.84 -12.01
CA GLN A 131 7.32 0.67 -12.85
C GLN A 131 6.84 -0.62 -12.16
N PRO A 132 6.47 -1.65 -12.93
CA PRO A 132 6.21 -2.98 -12.38
C PRO A 132 7.39 -3.47 -11.53
N GLY A 133 7.10 -4.13 -10.39
CA GLY A 133 8.12 -4.57 -9.45
C GLY A 133 8.50 -3.53 -8.39
N SER A 134 7.61 -2.56 -8.14
CA SER A 134 7.75 -1.57 -7.06
C SER A 134 8.94 -0.61 -7.22
N LYS A 135 9.33 -0.34 -8.46
CA LYS A 135 10.46 0.53 -8.78
C LYS A 135 9.98 1.91 -9.21
N TRP A 136 10.55 2.95 -8.57
CA TRP A 136 10.38 4.33 -9.00
C TRP A 136 11.45 4.71 -10.01
N GLU A 137 11.05 5.32 -11.11
CA GLU A 137 11.94 5.87 -12.11
C GLU A 137 11.54 7.31 -12.41
N PHE A 138 12.53 8.15 -12.75
CA PHE A 138 12.23 9.45 -13.32
C PHE A 138 11.66 9.28 -14.72
N ASP A 139 10.66 10.09 -15.05
CA ASP A 139 10.19 10.18 -16.42
C ASP A 139 11.38 10.53 -17.34
N SER A 140 11.59 9.75 -18.39
CA SER A 140 12.71 9.93 -19.34
C SER A 140 12.73 11.32 -19.99
N ALA A 141 11.58 11.97 -20.08
CA ALA A 141 11.49 13.36 -20.55
C ALA A 141 12.18 14.36 -19.61
N PHE A 142 12.52 13.97 -18.37
CA PHE A 142 13.12 14.82 -17.34
C PHE A 142 14.48 14.31 -16.86
N GLN A 143 15.18 13.51 -17.65
CA GLN A 143 16.45 12.88 -17.23
C GLN A 143 17.63 13.85 -17.11
N ASN A 144 17.58 15.01 -17.72
CA ASN A 144 18.67 15.96 -17.70
C ASN A 144 18.39 17.09 -16.71
N ILE A 145 18.89 16.95 -15.49
CA ILE A 145 18.92 18.03 -14.49
C ILE A 145 20.32 18.62 -14.50
N PHE A 146 20.44 19.87 -14.96
CA PHE A 146 21.69 20.62 -14.89
C PHE A 146 21.61 21.56 -13.70
N VAL A 147 22.46 21.32 -12.71
CA VAL A 147 22.66 22.25 -11.59
C VAL A 147 24.01 22.93 -11.79
N ARG A 148 24.00 24.22 -11.98
CA ARG A 148 25.23 25.00 -12.05
C ARG A 148 25.13 26.25 -11.19
N ASN A 149 26.24 26.65 -10.65
CA ASN A 149 26.37 27.94 -9.98
C ASN A 149 26.36 29.03 -11.07
N ALA A 150 25.44 29.96 -11.01
CA ALA A 150 25.37 31.11 -11.92
C ALA A 150 25.57 32.40 -11.12
N VAL A 151 26.51 33.20 -11.60
CA VAL A 151 26.64 34.59 -11.17
C VAL A 151 25.71 35.43 -12.08
N TYR A 152 24.80 36.14 -11.50
CA TYR A 152 23.89 37.03 -12.25
C TYR A 152 24.66 38.22 -12.83
N PRO A 153 24.61 38.47 -14.16
CA PRO A 153 25.39 39.50 -14.80
C PRO A 153 24.69 40.85 -14.93
N GLU A 154 23.50 41.04 -14.45
CA GLU A 154 22.76 42.29 -14.70
C GLU A 154 22.61 43.14 -13.45
N GLY A 155 23.51 44.16 -13.31
CA GLY A 155 23.27 45.46 -12.66
C GLY A 155 22.84 45.49 -11.20
N GLY A 156 22.64 44.38 -10.57
CA GLY A 156 22.31 44.23 -9.15
C GLY A 156 23.44 43.58 -8.38
N THR A 157 23.45 43.76 -7.08
CA THR A 157 24.37 43.10 -6.15
C THR A 157 24.48 41.61 -6.48
N GLN A 158 25.70 41.15 -6.73
CA GLN A 158 26.03 39.75 -7.00
C GLN A 158 25.51 38.88 -5.87
N GLN A 159 24.41 38.18 -6.10
CA GLN A 159 24.00 37.07 -5.24
C GLN A 159 24.37 35.79 -5.95
N ALA A 160 25.14 34.94 -5.28
CA ALA A 160 25.40 33.58 -5.72
C ALA A 160 24.07 32.83 -5.70
N GLY A 161 23.58 32.43 -6.85
CA GLY A 161 22.35 31.67 -7.03
C GLY A 161 22.64 30.34 -7.71
N TYR A 162 21.77 29.38 -7.52
CA TYR A 162 21.77 28.13 -8.25
C TYR A 162 20.75 28.19 -9.38
N THR A 163 21.17 27.85 -10.59
CA THR A 163 20.24 27.67 -11.69
C THR A 163 20.02 26.18 -11.89
N VAL A 164 18.78 25.76 -11.81
CA VAL A 164 18.39 24.40 -12.16
C VAL A 164 17.68 24.44 -13.49
N ALA A 165 18.20 23.77 -14.49
CA ALA A 165 17.57 23.59 -15.77
C ALA A 165 17.02 22.16 -15.89
N VAL A 166 15.73 22.05 -16.17
CA VAL A 166 15.06 20.78 -16.44
C VAL A 166 14.49 20.87 -17.85
N ASN A 167 14.89 19.97 -18.75
CA ASN A 167 14.48 19.95 -20.15
C ASN A 167 14.68 21.28 -20.89
N GLY A 168 15.78 21.96 -20.63
CA GLY A 168 16.10 23.24 -21.29
C GLY A 168 15.36 24.46 -20.72
N SER A 169 14.42 24.30 -19.82
CA SER A 169 13.79 25.40 -19.09
C SER A 169 14.63 25.77 -17.88
N GLN A 170 15.03 27.01 -17.78
CA GLN A 170 15.79 27.50 -16.63
C GLN A 170 14.85 27.95 -15.51
N TYR A 171 15.05 27.37 -14.33
CA TYR A 171 14.40 27.83 -13.10
C TYR A 171 15.41 28.60 -12.27
N ILE A 172 15.15 29.87 -12.08
CA ILE A 172 15.99 30.73 -11.25
C ILE A 172 15.47 30.60 -9.83
N GLY A 173 16.19 29.87 -8.99
CA GLY A 173 15.94 29.80 -7.57
C GLY A 173 16.49 31.03 -6.87
N GLY A 174 15.70 31.76 -6.10
CA GLY A 174 16.19 32.78 -5.16
C GLY A 174 17.16 32.15 -4.16
N GLY A 175 18.21 32.86 -3.80
CA GLY A 175 19.30 32.34 -3.00
C GLY A 175 18.83 31.66 -1.71
N CYS A 176 19.34 30.45 -1.46
CA CYS A 176 19.27 29.85 -0.15
C CYS A 176 20.27 30.58 0.74
N ASN A 177 19.78 31.36 1.69
CA ASN A 177 20.58 31.74 2.85
C ASN A 177 20.74 30.50 3.71
N PHE A 178 21.95 29.97 3.83
CA PHE A 178 22.35 29.04 4.85
C PHE A 178 22.68 29.76 6.12
#